data_1c540a4d72afccedf40bd31916063e6d
#
_entry.id   1c540a4d72afccedf40bd31916063e6d
#
_cell.length_a   1.000
_cell.length_b   1.000
_cell.length_c   1.000
_cell.angle_alpha   90.00
_cell.angle_beta   90.00
_cell.angle_gamma   90.00
#
_symmetry.space_group_name_H-M   'P 1'
#
loop_
_entity.id
_entity.type
_entity.pdbx_description
1 polymer ?
#
loop_
_entity_poly.entity_id
_entity_poly.type
_entity_poly.pdbx_seq_one_letter_code
_entity_poly.pdbx_strand_id
1 'polypeptide(L)'
;MVALQIISKALNNKDLSIISENLLTVDYFTGYENEYNFIMSHFDKYGVVPDRASFLDKFPDIELVEVTEPDKYLVDTIREEHLYYTSVPVLQKMAELLKTDANAAAQYLMSEMNNLQPSYDIE
;
A
#
# COMPACT_ATOMS: atom_id res chain seq x y z
N MET A 1 2.32 6.75 8.65
CA MET A 1 0.92 6.82 8.45
C MET A 1 0.53 7.35 7.12
N VAL A 2 1.35 7.05 6.13
CA VAL A 2 1.04 7.54 4.79
C VAL A 2 -0.22 6.88 4.24
N ALA A 3 -0.49 5.62 4.61
CA ALA A 3 -1.72 4.97 4.17
C ALA A 3 -2.95 5.77 4.60
N LEU A 4 -2.96 6.24 5.82
CA LEU A 4 -4.08 7.06 6.31
C LEU A 4 -4.15 8.39 5.58
N GLN A 5 -3.00 8.97 5.25
CA GLN A 5 -2.97 10.21 4.49
C GLN A 5 -3.58 10.02 3.11
N ILE A 6 -3.26 8.92 2.43
CA ILE A 6 -3.81 8.67 1.10
C ILE A 6 -5.31 8.43 1.19
N ILE A 7 -5.75 7.66 2.17
CA ILE A 7 -7.19 7.42 2.37
C ILE A 7 -7.90 8.74 2.64
N SER A 8 -7.34 9.56 3.53
CA SER A 8 -7.95 10.84 3.86
C SER A 8 -8.05 11.75 2.64
N LYS A 9 -6.98 11.81 1.86
CA LYS A 9 -6.97 12.66 0.68
C LYS A 9 -8.01 12.21 -0.34
N ALA A 10 -8.11 10.90 -0.56
CA ALA A 10 -9.10 10.37 -1.50
C ALA A 10 -10.51 10.70 -1.04
N LEU A 11 -10.79 10.55 0.24
CA LEU A 11 -12.13 10.86 0.76
C LEU A 11 -12.42 12.35 0.74
N ASN A 12 -11.45 13.16 1.16
CA ASN A 12 -11.64 14.61 1.23
C ASN A 12 -11.89 15.21 -0.15
N ASN A 13 -11.20 14.72 -1.16
CA ASN A 13 -11.32 15.24 -2.51
C ASN A 13 -12.29 14.45 -3.37
N LYS A 14 -12.84 13.36 -2.85
CA LYS A 14 -13.73 12.47 -3.59
C LYS A 14 -13.11 12.05 -4.89
N ASP A 15 -11.84 11.64 -4.82
CA ASP A 15 -11.06 11.34 -6.02
C ASP A 15 -10.12 10.19 -5.70
N LEU A 16 -10.31 9.06 -6.40
CA LEU A 16 -9.49 7.87 -6.21
C LEU A 16 -8.31 7.79 -7.16
N SER A 17 -8.04 8.85 -7.92
CA SER A 17 -6.99 8.77 -8.94
C SER A 17 -5.61 8.48 -8.34
N ILE A 18 -5.33 8.99 -7.12
CA ILE A 18 -4.04 8.70 -6.50
C ILE A 18 -3.85 7.19 -6.31
N ILE A 19 -4.93 6.47 -6.06
CA ILE A 19 -4.87 5.02 -5.89
C ILE A 19 -4.87 4.31 -7.23
N SER A 20 -5.81 4.66 -8.11
CA SER A 20 -6.00 3.92 -9.36
C SER A 20 -4.89 4.19 -10.37
N GLU A 21 -4.44 5.44 -10.46
CA GLU A 21 -3.41 5.79 -11.44
C GLU A 21 -2.03 5.27 -11.04
N ASN A 22 -1.84 4.99 -9.78
CA ASN A 22 -0.56 4.51 -9.28
C ASN A 22 -0.60 3.03 -8.90
N LEU A 23 -1.69 2.35 -9.24
CA LEU A 23 -1.83 0.92 -9.04
C LEU A 23 -1.59 0.50 -7.59
N LEU A 24 -2.11 1.28 -6.66
CA LEU A 24 -1.96 0.98 -5.25
C LEU A 24 -3.02 -0.03 -4.84
N THR A 25 -2.60 -1.26 -4.64
CA THR A 25 -3.50 -2.33 -4.22
C THR A 25 -3.61 -2.36 -2.70
N VAL A 26 -4.46 -3.24 -2.19
CA VAL A 26 -4.68 -3.35 -0.75
C VAL A 26 -3.39 -3.65 0.00
N ASP A 27 -2.43 -4.30 -0.66
CA ASP A 27 -1.18 -4.67 -0.02
C ASP A 27 -0.37 -3.48 0.46
N TYR A 28 -0.56 -2.32 -0.15
CA TYR A 28 0.14 -1.10 0.27
C TYR A 28 -0.48 -0.49 1.53
N PHE A 29 -1.67 -0.94 1.91
CA PHE A 29 -2.42 -0.30 3.00
C PHE A 29 -2.44 -1.16 4.25
N THR A 30 -1.25 -1.62 4.65
CA THR A 30 -1.11 -2.46 5.84
C THR A 30 -1.69 -1.75 7.07
N GLY A 31 -2.58 -2.45 7.76
CA GLY A 31 -3.27 -1.86 8.91
C GLY A 31 -4.55 -1.14 8.55
N TYR A 32 -4.79 -0.92 7.25
CA TYR A 32 -5.99 -0.22 6.77
C TYR A 32 -6.67 -1.01 5.66
N GLU A 33 -6.53 -2.33 5.68
CA GLU A 33 -7.08 -3.17 4.62
C GLU A 33 -8.59 -3.06 4.53
N ASN A 34 -9.26 -3.08 5.67
CA ASN A 34 -10.72 -3.00 5.68
C ASN A 34 -11.21 -1.67 5.16
N GLU A 35 -10.51 -0.61 5.51
CA GLU A 35 -10.85 0.73 5.06
C GLU A 35 -10.68 0.86 3.56
N TYR A 36 -9.56 0.35 3.04
CA TYR A 36 -9.30 0.35 1.61
C TYR A 36 -10.40 -0.41 0.87
N ASN A 37 -10.71 -1.60 1.34
CA ASN A 37 -11.70 -2.45 0.68
C ASN A 37 -13.08 -1.83 0.69
N PHE A 38 -13.44 -1.15 1.78
CA PHE A 38 -14.74 -0.48 1.84
C PHE A 38 -14.84 0.62 0.78
N ILE A 39 -13.78 1.44 0.66
CA ILE A 39 -13.78 2.54 -0.30
C ILE A 39 -13.86 2.01 -1.72
N MET A 40 -13.06 1.01 -2.04
CA MET A 40 -13.02 0.48 -3.40
C MET A 40 -14.31 -0.26 -3.75
N SER A 41 -14.88 -1.01 -2.81
CA SER A 41 -16.14 -1.70 -3.05
C SER A 41 -17.28 -0.72 -3.24
N HIS A 42 -17.28 0.34 -2.46
CA HIS A 42 -18.31 1.37 -2.58
C HIS A 42 -18.25 2.03 -3.95
N PHE A 43 -17.04 2.38 -4.38
CA PHE A 43 -16.88 2.98 -5.70
C PHE A 43 -17.29 2.02 -6.81
N ASP A 44 -16.93 0.76 -6.66
CA ASP A 44 -17.26 -0.26 -7.65
C ASP A 44 -18.76 -0.44 -7.77
N LYS A 45 -19.46 -0.40 -6.65
CA LYS A 45 -20.90 -0.64 -6.62
C LYS A 45 -21.72 0.58 -6.99
N TYR A 46 -21.30 1.75 -6.56
CA TYR A 46 -22.11 2.97 -6.71
C TYR A 46 -21.49 4.00 -7.65
N GLY A 47 -20.27 3.81 -8.09
CA GLY A 47 -19.64 4.73 -9.03
C GLY A 47 -19.14 6.02 -8.42
N VAL A 48 -19.18 6.15 -7.11
CA VAL A 48 -18.71 7.37 -6.42
C VAL A 48 -17.94 6.98 -5.18
N VAL A 49 -17.05 7.89 -4.76
CA VAL A 49 -16.32 7.74 -3.52
C VAL A 49 -17.29 7.94 -2.36
N PRO A 50 -17.20 7.14 -1.29
CA PRO A 50 -18.11 7.35 -0.16
C PRO A 50 -17.89 8.69 0.50
N ASP A 51 -18.95 9.24 1.09
CA ASP A 51 -18.84 10.45 1.90
C ASP A 51 -18.01 10.19 3.13
N ARG A 52 -17.37 11.24 3.64
CA ARG A 52 -16.65 11.13 4.91
C ARG A 52 -17.57 10.61 6.01
N ALA A 53 -18.82 11.10 6.04
CA ALA A 53 -19.77 10.67 7.06
C ALA A 53 -20.04 9.17 6.98
N SER A 54 -20.24 8.66 5.76
CA SER A 54 -20.49 7.23 5.57
C SER A 54 -19.28 6.39 5.97
N PHE A 55 -18.09 6.87 5.62
CA PHE A 55 -16.87 6.17 5.98
C PHE A 55 -16.68 6.14 7.49
N LEU A 56 -16.84 7.28 8.15
CA LEU A 56 -16.64 7.37 9.59
C LEU A 56 -17.71 6.61 10.37
N ASP A 57 -18.90 6.49 9.79
CA ASP A 57 -19.94 5.68 10.40
C ASP A 57 -19.52 4.21 10.46
N LYS A 58 -18.84 3.76 9.40
CA LYS A 58 -18.35 2.40 9.32
C LYS A 58 -17.08 2.20 10.15
N PHE A 59 -16.24 3.20 10.22
CA PHE A 59 -14.96 3.13 10.92
C PHE A 59 -14.86 4.30 11.91
N PRO A 60 -15.60 4.24 13.00
CA PRO A 60 -15.67 5.38 13.92
C PRO A 60 -14.37 5.69 14.65
N ASP A 61 -13.44 4.75 14.69
CA ASP A 61 -12.17 4.96 15.38
C ASP A 61 -11.12 5.64 14.51
N ILE A 62 -11.39 5.78 13.22
CA ILE A 62 -10.46 6.42 12.31
C ILE A 62 -10.59 7.93 12.41
N GLU A 63 -9.45 8.60 12.46
CA GLU A 63 -9.42 10.06 12.48
C GLU A 63 -8.82 10.52 11.14
N LEU A 64 -9.68 11.03 10.28
CA LEU A 64 -9.20 11.51 8.98
C LEU A 64 -8.41 12.80 9.17
N VAL A 65 -7.38 12.96 8.33
CA VAL A 65 -6.46 14.09 8.47
C VAL A 65 -6.54 14.98 7.23
N GLU A 66 -6.12 16.22 7.42
CA GLU A 66 -5.94 17.15 6.30
C GLU A 66 -4.62 16.86 5.63
N VAL A 67 -4.63 16.78 4.30
CA VAL A 67 -3.43 16.40 3.57
C VAL A 67 -3.15 17.44 2.50
N THR A 68 -1.98 18.05 2.60
CA THR A 68 -1.54 19.05 1.63
C THR A 68 -0.36 18.56 0.79
N GLU A 69 0.19 17.40 1.12
CA GLU A 69 1.29 16.84 0.35
C GLU A 69 0.86 16.47 -1.06
N PRO A 70 1.72 16.64 -2.05
CA PRO A 70 1.39 16.21 -3.40
C PRO A 70 1.30 14.70 -3.51
N ASP A 71 0.52 14.25 -4.50
CA ASP A 71 0.33 12.82 -4.72
C ASP A 71 1.66 12.10 -4.87
N LYS A 72 2.60 12.69 -5.59
CA LYS A 72 3.88 12.02 -5.82
C LYS A 72 4.61 11.72 -4.52
N TYR A 73 4.60 12.65 -3.57
CA TYR A 73 5.24 12.41 -2.29
C TYR A 73 4.59 11.24 -1.56
N LEU A 74 3.27 11.23 -1.54
CA LEU A 74 2.54 10.17 -0.83
C LEU A 74 2.75 8.81 -1.49
N VAL A 75 2.72 8.77 -2.81
CA VAL A 75 2.91 7.52 -3.54
C VAL A 75 4.34 7.00 -3.37
N ASP A 76 5.33 7.88 -3.49
CA ASP A 76 6.72 7.47 -3.28
C ASP A 76 6.92 6.93 -1.88
N THR A 77 6.31 7.58 -0.89
CA THR A 77 6.47 7.17 0.50
C THR A 77 5.83 5.83 0.78
N ILE A 78 4.61 5.61 0.28
CA ILE A 78 3.95 4.34 0.57
C ILE A 78 4.64 3.18 -0.15
N ARG A 79 5.18 3.44 -1.35
CA ARG A 79 5.94 2.42 -2.06
C ARG A 79 7.22 2.06 -1.33
N GLU A 80 7.89 3.06 -0.77
CA GLU A 80 9.11 2.83 -0.02
C GLU A 80 8.83 2.04 1.25
N GLU A 81 7.76 2.40 1.96
CA GLU A 81 7.37 1.65 3.15
C GLU A 81 7.02 0.21 2.82
N HIS A 82 6.29 0.02 1.73
CA HIS A 82 5.92 -1.33 1.32
C HIS A 82 7.16 -2.16 0.99
N LEU A 83 8.09 -1.58 0.26
CA LEU A 83 9.33 -2.27 -0.09
C LEU A 83 10.10 -2.66 1.17
N TYR A 84 10.19 -1.74 2.12
CA TYR A 84 10.87 -2.03 3.37
C TYR A 84 10.22 -3.20 4.11
N TYR A 85 8.91 -3.15 4.29
CA TYR A 85 8.21 -4.18 5.04
C TYR A 85 8.25 -5.54 4.35
N THR A 86 8.23 -5.57 3.04
CA THR A 86 8.30 -6.84 2.31
C THR A 86 9.73 -7.37 2.20
N SER A 87 10.73 -6.49 2.29
CA SER A 87 12.12 -6.90 2.20
C SER A 87 12.65 -7.53 3.48
N VAL A 88 12.17 -7.06 4.64
CA VAL A 88 12.70 -7.53 5.92
C VAL A 88 12.56 -9.04 6.07
N PRO A 89 11.38 -9.65 5.85
CA PRO A 89 11.29 -11.11 5.95
C PRO A 89 12.18 -11.84 4.95
N VAL A 90 12.36 -11.27 3.75
CA VAL A 90 13.22 -11.88 2.73
C VAL A 90 14.66 -11.93 3.22
N LEU A 91 15.13 -10.80 3.77
CA LEU A 91 16.50 -10.76 4.27
C LEU A 91 16.68 -11.68 5.46
N GLN A 92 15.69 -11.79 6.33
CA GLN A 92 15.76 -12.68 7.47
C GLN A 92 15.86 -14.13 7.03
N LYS A 93 15.06 -14.53 6.07
CA LYS A 93 15.10 -15.90 5.57
C LYS A 93 16.40 -16.17 4.83
N MET A 94 16.90 -15.19 4.09
CA MET A 94 18.19 -15.35 3.42
C MET A 94 19.30 -15.55 4.43
N ALA A 95 19.30 -14.79 5.53
CA ALA A 95 20.30 -14.96 6.57
C ALA A 95 20.25 -16.35 7.17
N GLU A 96 19.05 -16.90 7.37
CA GLU A 96 18.92 -18.25 7.88
C GLU A 96 19.50 -19.27 6.89
N LEU A 97 19.18 -19.12 5.62
CA LEU A 97 19.66 -20.04 4.60
C LEU A 97 21.18 -19.97 4.44
N LEU A 98 21.76 -18.78 4.64
CA LEU A 98 23.22 -18.65 4.53
C LEU A 98 23.96 -19.51 5.53
N LYS A 99 23.33 -19.82 6.65
CA LYS A 99 23.98 -20.63 7.68
C LYS A 99 24.14 -22.09 7.24
N THR A 100 23.29 -22.55 6.35
CA THR A 100 23.29 -23.96 5.95
C THR A 100 23.62 -24.16 4.48
N ASP A 101 23.22 -23.25 3.58
CA ASP A 101 23.39 -23.42 2.15
C ASP A 101 23.42 -22.06 1.47
N ALA A 102 24.65 -21.58 1.18
CA ALA A 102 24.81 -20.26 0.57
C ALA A 102 24.20 -20.19 -0.83
N ASN A 103 24.25 -21.29 -1.60
CA ASN A 103 23.66 -21.31 -2.92
C ASN A 103 22.14 -21.17 -2.85
N ALA A 104 21.52 -21.86 -1.91
CA ALA A 104 20.08 -21.76 -1.74
C ALA A 104 19.69 -20.34 -1.33
N ALA A 105 20.52 -19.71 -0.48
CA ALA A 105 20.25 -18.33 -0.07
C ALA A 105 20.28 -17.38 -1.24
N ALA A 106 21.28 -17.52 -2.11
CA ALA A 106 21.40 -16.66 -3.29
C ALA A 106 20.22 -16.84 -4.24
N GLN A 107 19.84 -18.09 -4.47
CA GLN A 107 18.71 -18.38 -5.36
C GLN A 107 17.40 -17.82 -4.77
N TYR A 108 17.22 -17.96 -3.47
CA TYR A 108 16.03 -17.43 -2.82
C TYR A 108 15.96 -15.91 -2.96
N LEU A 109 17.09 -15.24 -2.72
CA LEU A 109 17.10 -13.78 -2.84
C LEU A 109 16.80 -13.33 -4.24
N MET A 110 17.39 -13.96 -5.25
CA MET A 110 17.16 -13.58 -6.64
C MET A 110 15.69 -13.77 -7.02
N SER A 111 15.11 -14.86 -6.59
CA SER A 111 13.71 -15.14 -6.88
C SER A 111 12.80 -14.09 -6.24
N GLU A 112 13.06 -13.74 -4.97
CA GLU A 112 12.22 -12.80 -4.25
C GLU A 112 12.38 -11.38 -4.74
N MET A 113 13.56 -11.01 -5.24
CA MET A 113 13.75 -9.67 -5.77
C MET A 113 12.86 -9.42 -6.98
N ASN A 114 12.63 -10.42 -7.79
CA ASN A 114 11.72 -10.27 -8.91
C ASN A 114 10.30 -10.02 -8.44
N ASN A 115 9.93 -10.56 -7.29
CA ASN A 115 8.60 -10.34 -6.73
C ASN A 115 8.48 -9.00 -6.03
N LEU A 116 9.58 -8.49 -5.49
CA LEU A 116 9.54 -7.25 -4.70
C LEU A 116 9.42 -6.01 -5.57
N GLN A 117 9.87 -6.06 -6.82
CA GLN A 117 9.94 -4.86 -7.64
C GLN A 117 9.30 -5.01 -9.01
N PRO A 118 8.11 -5.61 -9.10
CA PRO A 118 7.49 -5.77 -10.41
C PRO A 118 7.10 -4.44 -11.04
N SER A 119 6.79 -3.44 -10.24
CA SER A 119 6.32 -2.16 -10.76
C SER A 119 7.43 -1.31 -11.33
N TYR A 120 8.68 -1.63 -11.05
CA TYR A 120 9.80 -0.87 -11.59
C TYR A 120 10.17 -1.24 -13.01
N ASP A 121 9.59 -2.28 -13.51
CA ASP A 121 9.88 -2.75 -14.85
C ASP A 121 8.99 -2.16 -15.88
N ILE A 122 8.15 -1.29 -15.49
CA ILE A 122 7.22 -0.72 -16.41
C ILE A 122 7.89 0.40 -17.14
N GLU A 123 7.95 0.34 -18.31
CA GLU A 123 8.44 1.46 -18.97
C GLU A 123 8.57 1.30 -20.32
#